data_f1ad81624781afbae6a1bb46cedb0cba
#
_entry.id   f1ad81624781afbae6a1bb46cedb0cba
#
_cell.length_a   1.000
_cell.length_b   1.000
_cell.length_c   1.000
_cell.angle_alpha   90.00
_cell.angle_beta   90.00
_cell.angle_gamma   90.00
#
_symmetry.space_group_name_H-M   'P 1'
#
loop_
_entity.id
_entity.type
_entity.pdbx_description
1 polymer ?
#
loop_
_entity_poly.entity_id
_entity_poly.type
_entity_poly.pdbx_seq_one_letter_code
_entity_poly.pdbx_strand_id
1 'polypeptide(L)'
;SDIASKKISCELISPMDATYYLGTMLGGYNVEPLISLLDDPECGDAAVKALSNTLLVFDAFNDIAEKSKSSENASKVLKSWAEAEWFLSKPEVPERIDTIIFKVPGETNTDDLSPAPDAWSRPDIPLHALSMYKMPREGLTNEPLKEIEELKKKGLPVALVGDVMGTGSSRKSATNSVLWHIGEDIPFIPNKKTGGICIGEKVAPISFNTMEDSGTLVFEADVENLNMGDVISIFPAKGEI
;
A
#
# COMPACT_ATOMS: atom_id res chain seq x y z
N SER A 1 10.78 18.78 -9.73
CA SER A 1 10.08 20.03 -10.08
C SER A 1 10.81 20.86 -11.13
N ASP A 2 12.15 21.04 -11.05
CA ASP A 2 12.90 21.95 -11.93
C ASP A 2 12.90 21.55 -13.40
N ILE A 3 12.89 20.25 -13.71
CA ILE A 3 12.70 19.75 -15.07
C ILE A 3 11.27 20.03 -15.55
N ALA A 4 10.27 19.73 -14.74
CA ALA A 4 8.87 19.98 -15.07
C ALA A 4 8.59 21.48 -15.34
N SER A 5 9.18 22.36 -14.54
CA SER A 5 9.09 23.83 -14.71
C SER A 5 10.05 24.40 -15.76
N LYS A 6 10.82 23.56 -16.46
CA LYS A 6 11.77 23.93 -17.54
C LYS A 6 12.92 24.84 -17.07
N LYS A 7 13.22 24.87 -15.75
CA LYS A 7 14.38 25.58 -15.19
C LYS A 7 15.68 24.90 -15.53
N ILE A 8 15.67 23.57 -15.63
CA ILE A 8 16.80 22.76 -16.10
C ILE A 8 16.31 21.80 -17.18
N SER A 9 17.17 21.49 -18.13
CA SER A 9 16.92 20.49 -19.15
C SER A 9 17.56 19.14 -18.79
N CYS A 10 16.90 18.05 -19.17
CA CYS A 10 17.43 16.70 -19.04
C CYS A 10 17.17 15.94 -20.34
N GLU A 11 18.20 15.28 -20.88
CA GLU A 11 18.06 14.51 -22.14
C GLU A 11 17.23 13.25 -21.95
N LEU A 12 17.16 12.71 -20.72
CA LEU A 12 16.49 11.44 -20.40
C LEU A 12 15.04 11.61 -19.88
N ILE A 13 14.68 12.81 -19.45
CA ILE A 13 13.38 13.08 -18.81
C ILE A 13 12.82 14.37 -19.39
N SER A 14 11.68 14.28 -20.06
CA SER A 14 10.95 15.44 -20.55
C SER A 14 10.23 16.20 -19.42
N PRO A 15 9.83 17.46 -19.61
CA PRO A 15 8.96 18.17 -18.65
C PRO A 15 7.66 17.41 -18.35
N MET A 16 7.07 16.76 -19.35
CA MET A 16 5.87 15.93 -19.19
C MET A 16 6.14 14.72 -18.29
N ASP A 17 7.25 13.96 -18.53
CA ASP A 17 7.63 12.83 -17.69
C ASP A 17 7.89 13.27 -16.24
N ALA A 18 8.58 14.39 -16.08
CA ALA A 18 8.86 14.95 -14.75
C ALA A 18 7.56 15.35 -14.03
N THR A 19 6.56 15.87 -14.73
CA THR A 19 5.24 16.18 -14.18
C THR A 19 4.48 14.90 -13.78
N TYR A 20 4.54 13.88 -14.62
CA TYR A 20 3.99 12.57 -14.30
C TYR A 20 4.62 11.99 -13.03
N TYR A 21 5.95 12.00 -12.91
CA TYR A 21 6.64 11.52 -11.71
C TYR A 21 6.31 12.34 -10.46
N LEU A 22 6.12 13.66 -10.58
CA LEU A 22 5.61 14.48 -9.47
C LEU A 22 4.24 13.97 -9.00
N GLY A 23 3.35 13.61 -9.93
CA GLY A 23 2.03 13.06 -9.62
C GLY A 23 2.03 11.71 -8.90
N THR A 24 3.13 10.94 -9.00
CA THR A 24 3.27 9.65 -8.33
C THR A 24 3.91 9.74 -6.93
N MET A 25 4.38 10.92 -6.53
CA MET A 25 5.02 11.10 -5.22
C MET A 25 4.00 11.02 -4.09
N LEU A 26 4.38 10.32 -3.02
CA LEU A 26 3.63 10.30 -1.77
C LEU A 26 4.18 11.37 -0.82
N GLY A 27 3.35 12.31 -0.43
CA GLY A 27 3.72 13.43 0.44
C GLY A 27 3.45 14.79 -0.20
N GLY A 28 3.57 15.86 0.54
CA GLY A 28 3.15 17.20 0.12
C GLY A 28 4.12 17.96 -0.79
N TYR A 29 5.32 17.45 -1.01
CA TYR A 29 6.38 18.15 -1.77
C TYR A 29 6.05 18.38 -3.25
N ASN A 30 5.10 17.63 -3.79
CA ASN A 30 4.65 17.70 -5.18
C ASN A 30 3.48 18.65 -5.41
N VAL A 31 2.73 19.02 -4.37
CA VAL A 31 1.48 19.79 -4.47
C VAL A 31 1.74 21.17 -5.09
N GLU A 32 2.59 21.99 -4.46
CA GLU A 32 2.90 23.33 -4.94
C GLU A 32 3.49 23.34 -6.38
N PRO A 33 4.50 22.49 -6.71
CA PRO A 33 4.96 22.36 -8.09
C PRO A 33 3.85 22.01 -9.09
N LEU A 34 2.96 21.08 -8.76
CA LEU A 34 1.85 20.71 -9.65
C LEU A 34 0.85 21.84 -9.83
N ILE A 35 0.52 22.59 -8.76
CA ILE A 35 -0.34 23.78 -8.85
C ILE A 35 0.26 24.82 -9.79
N SER A 36 1.57 25.04 -9.73
CA SER A 36 2.27 25.99 -10.59
C SER A 36 2.26 25.61 -12.07
N LEU A 37 2.14 24.31 -12.37
CA LEU A 37 2.12 23.78 -13.72
C LEU A 37 0.71 23.73 -14.38
N LEU A 38 -0.35 24.02 -13.64
CA LEU A 38 -1.72 23.90 -14.16
C LEU A 38 -1.97 24.67 -15.45
N ASP A 39 -1.35 25.84 -15.61
CA ASP A 39 -1.52 26.68 -16.81
C ASP A 39 -0.35 26.53 -17.80
N ASP A 40 0.57 25.58 -17.59
CA ASP A 40 1.63 25.29 -18.56
C ASP A 40 1.02 24.57 -19.76
N PRO A 41 1.28 25.04 -21.00
CA PRO A 41 0.64 24.49 -22.20
C PRO A 41 1.05 23.04 -22.52
N GLU A 42 2.16 22.58 -22.00
CA GLU A 42 2.66 21.22 -22.20
C GLU A 42 2.30 20.30 -21.03
N CYS A 43 2.44 20.78 -19.78
CA CYS A 43 2.34 19.97 -18.58
C CYS A 43 0.99 20.11 -17.85
N GLY A 44 0.13 21.08 -18.24
CA GLY A 44 -1.08 21.43 -17.51
C GLY A 44 -2.06 20.27 -17.35
N ASP A 45 -2.33 19.51 -18.39
CA ASP A 45 -3.25 18.35 -18.32
C ASP A 45 -2.70 17.24 -17.42
N ALA A 46 -1.39 17.01 -17.44
CA ALA A 46 -0.74 16.05 -16.54
C ALA A 46 -0.81 16.51 -15.08
N ALA A 47 -0.66 17.83 -14.85
CA ALA A 47 -0.81 18.42 -13.52
C ALA A 47 -2.25 18.34 -13.01
N VAL A 48 -3.26 18.58 -13.87
CA VAL A 48 -4.67 18.35 -13.54
C VAL A 48 -4.91 16.92 -13.10
N LYS A 49 -4.48 15.95 -13.90
CA LYS A 49 -4.64 14.52 -13.57
C LYS A 49 -3.97 14.15 -12.24
N ALA A 50 -2.76 14.66 -12.00
CA ALA A 50 -2.02 14.42 -10.77
C ALA A 50 -2.74 14.98 -9.53
N LEU A 51 -3.19 16.23 -9.60
CA LEU A 51 -3.90 16.90 -8.50
C LEU A 51 -5.30 16.32 -8.28
N SER A 52 -5.99 15.89 -9.33
CA SER A 52 -7.28 15.19 -9.19
C SER A 52 -7.18 13.88 -8.41
N ASN A 53 -6.02 13.24 -8.43
CA ASN A 53 -5.76 11.98 -7.70
C ASN A 53 -5.01 12.18 -6.37
N THR A 54 -4.69 13.40 -5.96
CA THR A 54 -3.99 13.61 -4.70
C THR A 54 -4.86 13.29 -3.49
N LEU A 55 -4.26 12.68 -2.46
CA LEU A 55 -4.90 12.49 -1.16
C LEU A 55 -4.77 13.75 -0.28
N LEU A 56 -3.99 14.75 -0.70
CA LEU A 56 -3.72 15.99 0.03
C LEU A 56 -4.67 17.12 -0.39
N VAL A 57 -5.94 16.78 -0.59
CA VAL A 57 -6.98 17.75 -1.01
C VAL A 57 -7.07 18.91 0.00
N PHE A 58 -7.03 18.61 1.29
CA PHE A 58 -7.12 19.64 2.33
C PHE A 58 -5.98 20.66 2.24
N ASP A 59 -4.75 20.21 2.01
CA ASP A 59 -3.57 21.06 1.90
C ASP A 59 -3.57 21.91 0.63
N ALA A 60 -4.10 21.36 -0.48
CA ALA A 60 -4.11 22.03 -1.79
C ALA A 60 -5.36 22.89 -2.04
N PHE A 61 -6.44 22.72 -1.27
CA PHE A 61 -7.76 23.24 -1.60
C PHE A 61 -7.79 24.75 -1.78
N ASN A 62 -7.24 25.50 -0.84
CA ASN A 62 -7.31 26.98 -0.88
C ASN A 62 -6.56 27.55 -2.08
N ASP A 63 -5.39 26.99 -2.42
CA ASP A 63 -4.57 27.47 -3.52
C ASP A 63 -5.23 27.14 -4.87
N ILE A 64 -5.81 25.95 -5.00
CA ILE A 64 -6.58 25.58 -6.19
C ILE A 64 -7.86 26.40 -6.32
N ALA A 65 -8.58 26.65 -5.23
CA ALA A 65 -9.79 27.47 -5.22
C ALA A 65 -9.49 28.93 -5.63
N GLU A 66 -8.40 29.51 -5.16
CA GLU A 66 -7.98 30.84 -5.59
C GLU A 66 -7.59 30.86 -7.07
N LYS A 67 -6.78 29.90 -7.48
CA LYS A 67 -6.31 29.77 -8.86
C LYS A 67 -7.46 29.50 -9.85
N SER A 68 -8.52 28.84 -9.44
CA SER A 68 -9.67 28.52 -10.29
C SER A 68 -10.44 29.76 -10.77
N LYS A 69 -10.26 30.92 -10.14
CA LYS A 69 -10.85 32.18 -10.59
C LYS A 69 -10.32 32.65 -11.94
N SER A 70 -9.13 32.17 -12.35
CA SER A 70 -8.48 32.56 -13.61
C SER A 70 -7.98 31.37 -14.44
N SER A 71 -7.96 30.18 -13.88
CA SER A 71 -7.45 28.95 -14.51
C SER A 71 -8.58 27.95 -14.74
N GLU A 72 -8.80 27.58 -15.99
CA GLU A 72 -9.75 26.52 -16.36
C GLU A 72 -9.28 25.17 -15.79
N ASN A 73 -7.97 24.90 -15.81
CA ASN A 73 -7.41 23.65 -15.31
C ASN A 73 -7.56 23.53 -13.79
N ALA A 74 -7.40 24.62 -13.04
CA ALA A 74 -7.71 24.59 -11.61
C ALA A 74 -9.19 24.32 -11.35
N SER A 75 -10.09 24.87 -12.17
CA SER A 75 -11.54 24.57 -12.10
C SER A 75 -11.85 23.11 -12.38
N LYS A 76 -11.13 22.46 -13.33
CA LYS A 76 -11.25 21.01 -13.59
C LYS A 76 -10.86 20.19 -12.36
N VAL A 77 -9.78 20.55 -11.66
CA VAL A 77 -9.36 19.89 -10.43
C VAL A 77 -10.45 19.98 -9.35
N LEU A 78 -10.98 21.19 -9.08
CA LEU A 78 -12.06 21.37 -8.11
C LEU A 78 -13.29 20.53 -8.45
N LYS A 79 -13.66 20.48 -9.72
CA LYS A 79 -14.78 19.68 -10.19
C LYS A 79 -14.53 18.19 -9.93
N SER A 80 -13.34 17.70 -10.28
CA SER A 80 -12.95 16.31 -10.05
C SER A 80 -13.03 15.93 -8.56
N TRP A 81 -12.57 16.80 -7.67
CA TRP A 81 -12.70 16.58 -6.23
C TRP A 81 -14.16 16.60 -5.75
N ALA A 82 -14.98 17.54 -6.25
CA ALA A 82 -16.40 17.62 -5.90
C ALA A 82 -17.19 16.40 -6.37
N GLU A 83 -16.81 15.83 -7.50
CA GLU A 83 -17.41 14.61 -8.07
C GLU A 83 -16.79 13.32 -7.49
N ALA A 84 -15.82 13.42 -6.58
CA ALA A 84 -15.10 12.30 -5.97
C ALA A 84 -14.49 11.30 -6.97
N GLU A 85 -14.03 11.78 -8.13
CA GLU A 85 -13.50 10.95 -9.22
C GLU A 85 -12.35 10.04 -8.74
N TRP A 86 -11.46 10.54 -7.87
CA TRP A 86 -10.34 9.79 -7.31
C TRP A 86 -10.79 8.54 -6.53
N PHE A 87 -12.01 8.55 -6.01
CA PHE A 87 -12.62 7.44 -5.29
C PHE A 87 -13.44 6.56 -6.24
N LEU A 88 -14.28 7.16 -7.05
CA LEU A 88 -15.21 6.46 -7.95
C LEU A 88 -14.50 5.77 -9.14
N SER A 89 -13.32 6.24 -9.52
CA SER A 89 -12.52 5.64 -10.60
C SER A 89 -11.71 4.42 -10.17
N LYS A 90 -11.75 4.02 -8.88
CA LYS A 90 -11.08 2.82 -8.42
C LYS A 90 -11.75 1.57 -8.99
N PRO A 91 -10.96 0.51 -9.25
CA PRO A 91 -11.51 -0.76 -9.67
C PRO A 91 -12.56 -1.28 -8.69
N GLU A 92 -13.58 -1.92 -9.21
CA GLU A 92 -14.53 -2.65 -8.37
C GLU A 92 -13.85 -3.78 -7.62
N VAL A 93 -14.36 -4.10 -6.42
CA VAL A 93 -13.86 -5.24 -5.65
C VAL A 93 -14.15 -6.51 -6.45
N PRO A 94 -13.18 -7.40 -6.65
CA PRO A 94 -13.39 -8.64 -7.37
C PRO A 94 -14.50 -9.49 -6.74
N GLU A 95 -15.31 -10.15 -7.56
CA GLU A 95 -16.33 -11.09 -7.06
C GLU A 95 -15.71 -12.26 -6.30
N ARG A 96 -14.51 -12.68 -6.71
CA ARG A 96 -13.77 -13.81 -6.15
C ARG A 96 -12.27 -13.50 -6.15
N ILE A 97 -11.60 -13.84 -5.05
CA ILE A 97 -10.16 -13.77 -4.88
C ILE A 97 -9.67 -15.15 -4.47
N ASP A 98 -8.88 -15.81 -5.33
CA ASP A 98 -8.22 -17.07 -4.98
C ASP A 98 -6.87 -16.76 -4.33
N THR A 99 -6.56 -17.40 -3.21
CA THR A 99 -5.33 -17.20 -2.46
C THR A 99 -4.80 -18.50 -1.89
N ILE A 100 -3.47 -18.57 -1.68
CA ILE A 100 -2.82 -19.70 -1.04
C ILE A 100 -2.42 -19.34 0.39
N ILE A 101 -2.62 -20.25 1.32
CA ILE A 101 -2.45 -20.03 2.75
C ILE A 101 -1.00 -20.21 3.18
N PHE A 102 -0.46 -19.21 3.87
CA PHE A 102 0.68 -19.34 4.78
C PHE A 102 0.13 -19.32 6.22
N LYS A 103 0.01 -20.50 6.83
CA LYS A 103 -0.60 -20.68 8.17
C LYS A 103 0.42 -20.50 9.28
N VAL A 104 0.07 -19.69 10.27
CA VAL A 104 0.84 -19.50 11.50
C VAL A 104 -0.03 -19.88 12.70
N PRO A 105 0.16 -21.05 13.30
CA PRO A 105 -0.64 -21.48 14.45
C PRO A 105 -0.41 -20.61 15.69
N GLY A 106 -1.44 -20.50 16.51
CA GLY A 106 -1.40 -19.80 17.79
C GLY A 106 -1.40 -18.27 17.65
N GLU A 107 -0.93 -17.61 18.70
CA GLU A 107 -0.86 -16.14 18.74
C GLU A 107 0.36 -15.62 17.99
N THR A 108 0.13 -14.71 17.04
CA THR A 108 1.18 -13.95 16.34
C THR A 108 1.22 -12.54 16.89
N ASN A 109 2.28 -12.18 17.58
CA ASN A 109 2.46 -10.84 18.11
C ASN A 109 3.37 -9.99 17.21
N THR A 110 3.44 -8.70 17.48
CA THR A 110 4.23 -7.77 16.68
C THR A 110 5.74 -7.99 16.78
N ASP A 111 6.26 -8.68 17.80
CA ASP A 111 7.66 -9.07 17.88
C ASP A 111 8.00 -10.26 16.98
N ASP A 112 7.04 -11.14 16.69
CA ASP A 112 7.20 -12.19 15.68
C ASP A 112 7.39 -11.59 14.29
N LEU A 113 6.66 -10.50 13.99
CA LEU A 113 6.62 -9.86 12.69
C LEU A 113 7.71 -8.79 12.51
N SER A 114 8.10 -8.13 13.61
CA SER A 114 9.03 -7.00 13.62
C SER A 114 9.76 -6.94 14.96
N PRO A 115 10.77 -7.78 15.17
CA PRO A 115 11.50 -7.85 16.44
C PRO A 115 12.15 -6.50 16.80
N ALA A 116 11.85 -5.97 17.99
CA ALA A 116 12.36 -4.68 18.44
C ALA A 116 13.90 -4.59 18.44
N PRO A 117 14.65 -5.64 18.83
CA PRO A 117 16.13 -5.61 18.82
C PRO A 117 16.73 -5.40 17.43
N ASP A 118 16.02 -5.76 16.34
CA ASP A 118 16.52 -5.62 14.98
C ASP A 118 16.27 -4.22 14.37
N ALA A 119 15.51 -3.35 15.04
CA ALA A 119 15.18 -2.01 14.53
C ALA A 119 16.42 -1.11 14.31
N TRP A 120 17.45 -1.26 15.13
CA TRP A 120 18.68 -0.47 15.03
C TRP A 120 19.62 -0.91 13.91
N SER A 121 19.67 -2.22 13.65
CA SER A 121 20.55 -2.78 12.61
C SER A 121 19.88 -2.89 11.25
N ARG A 122 18.56 -2.74 11.18
CA ARG A 122 17.74 -2.91 9.98
C ARG A 122 16.72 -1.77 9.87
N PRO A 123 17.18 -0.54 9.53
CA PRO A 123 16.34 0.66 9.63
C PRO A 123 15.32 0.80 8.49
N ASP A 124 15.49 0.10 7.38
CA ASP A 124 14.57 0.12 6.25
C ASP A 124 13.66 -1.11 6.20
N ILE A 125 12.54 -1.01 5.48
CA ILE A 125 11.54 -2.06 5.38
C ILE A 125 12.13 -3.35 4.79
N PRO A 126 12.86 -3.35 3.66
CA PRO A 126 13.41 -4.56 3.06
C PRO A 126 14.31 -5.35 4.01
N LEU A 127 15.22 -4.67 4.71
CA LEU A 127 16.13 -5.32 5.65
C LEU A 127 15.43 -5.77 6.93
N HIS A 128 14.51 -4.94 7.44
CA HIS A 128 13.78 -5.27 8.67
C HIS A 128 12.84 -6.46 8.49
N ALA A 129 12.19 -6.57 7.35
CA ALA A 129 11.32 -7.68 7.00
C ALA A 129 12.02 -9.06 6.99
N LEU A 130 13.35 -9.09 6.78
CA LEU A 130 14.12 -10.33 6.90
C LEU A 130 14.19 -10.88 8.34
N SER A 131 13.74 -10.10 9.32
CA SER A 131 13.66 -10.55 10.72
C SER A 131 12.30 -11.15 11.08
N MET A 132 11.32 -11.12 10.19
CA MET A 132 10.01 -11.70 10.43
C MET A 132 10.13 -13.20 10.69
N TYR A 133 9.52 -13.68 11.77
CA TYR A 133 9.61 -15.07 12.24
C TYR A 133 11.06 -15.59 12.43
N LYS A 134 11.98 -14.71 12.80
CA LYS A 134 13.38 -15.06 13.06
C LYS A 134 13.55 -16.07 14.22
N MET A 135 12.68 -15.96 15.22
CA MET A 135 12.68 -16.90 16.34
C MET A 135 11.92 -18.17 15.95
N PRO A 136 12.46 -19.37 16.30
CA PRO A 136 11.76 -20.62 16.07
C PRO A 136 10.37 -20.60 16.69
N ARG A 137 9.39 -21.11 15.94
CA ARG A 137 8.00 -21.12 16.35
C ARG A 137 7.38 -22.48 16.02
N GLU A 138 6.56 -22.99 16.94
CA GLU A 138 5.79 -24.20 16.71
C GLU A 138 4.88 -24.02 15.49
N GLY A 139 4.83 -25.04 14.64
CA GLY A 139 4.03 -25.04 13.42
C GLY A 139 4.62 -24.30 12.22
N LEU A 140 5.78 -23.66 12.37
CA LEU A 140 6.55 -23.11 11.25
C LEU A 140 7.83 -23.91 11.01
N THR A 141 8.28 -23.93 9.76
CA THR A 141 9.61 -24.45 9.41
C THR A 141 10.72 -23.56 9.96
N ASN A 142 11.97 -24.01 9.86
CA ASN A 142 13.13 -23.19 10.25
C ASN A 142 13.41 -22.05 9.25
N GLU A 143 12.74 -22.03 8.10
CA GLU A 143 12.92 -21.05 7.03
C GLU A 143 11.56 -20.52 6.52
N PRO A 144 10.75 -19.89 7.38
CA PRO A 144 9.39 -19.49 7.04
C PRO A 144 9.31 -18.51 5.87
N LEU A 145 10.30 -17.62 5.72
CA LEU A 145 10.34 -16.69 4.60
C LEU A 145 10.57 -17.39 3.25
N LYS A 146 11.37 -18.46 3.23
CA LYS A 146 11.53 -19.29 2.02
C LYS A 146 10.24 -20.03 1.69
N GLU A 147 9.51 -20.48 2.69
CA GLU A 147 8.22 -21.13 2.50
C GLU A 147 7.21 -20.17 1.85
N ILE A 148 7.15 -18.91 2.28
CA ILE A 148 6.34 -17.88 1.62
C ILE A 148 6.75 -17.74 0.14
N GLU A 149 8.05 -17.68 -0.16
CA GLU A 149 8.54 -17.57 -1.54
C GLU A 149 8.18 -18.79 -2.38
N GLU A 150 8.20 -20.01 -1.83
CA GLU A 150 7.76 -21.22 -2.54
C GLU A 150 6.25 -21.21 -2.80
N LEU A 151 5.44 -20.70 -1.85
CA LEU A 151 4.00 -20.54 -2.06
C LEU A 151 3.72 -19.53 -3.18
N LYS A 152 4.41 -18.40 -3.23
CA LYS A 152 4.27 -17.40 -4.29
C LYS A 152 4.56 -17.94 -5.69
N LYS A 153 5.49 -18.89 -5.82
CA LYS A 153 5.80 -19.53 -7.12
C LYS A 153 4.62 -20.29 -7.71
N LYS A 154 3.61 -20.63 -6.91
CA LYS A 154 2.37 -21.27 -7.40
C LYS A 154 1.44 -20.30 -8.15
N GLY A 155 1.78 -19.01 -8.21
CA GLY A 155 1.09 -18.02 -9.04
C GLY A 155 -0.21 -17.45 -8.45
N LEU A 156 -0.48 -17.69 -7.18
CA LEU A 156 -1.58 -17.08 -6.43
C LEU A 156 -1.04 -16.10 -5.38
N PRO A 157 -1.79 -15.06 -5.02
CA PRO A 157 -1.51 -14.25 -3.84
C PRO A 157 -1.38 -15.14 -2.61
N VAL A 158 -0.45 -14.82 -1.70
CA VAL A 158 -0.31 -15.53 -0.43
C VAL A 158 -1.10 -14.79 0.65
N ALA A 159 -1.96 -15.49 1.36
CA ALA A 159 -2.63 -14.98 2.55
C ALA A 159 -1.87 -15.40 3.81
N LEU A 160 -1.58 -14.45 4.70
CA LEU A 160 -1.14 -14.72 6.06
C LEU A 160 -2.36 -15.13 6.90
N VAL A 161 -2.35 -16.36 7.42
CA VAL A 161 -3.48 -16.92 8.17
C VAL A 161 -3.01 -17.34 9.56
N GLY A 162 -3.72 -16.92 10.60
CA GLY A 162 -3.39 -17.28 11.98
C GLY A 162 -4.58 -17.25 12.94
N ASP A 163 -4.42 -17.86 14.10
CA ASP A 163 -5.50 -17.94 15.07
C ASP A 163 -5.73 -16.56 15.72
N VAL A 164 -4.70 -15.98 16.34
CA VAL A 164 -4.76 -14.61 16.91
C VAL A 164 -3.64 -13.78 16.33
N MET A 165 -3.98 -12.71 15.63
CA MET A 165 -3.03 -11.94 14.83
C MET A 165 -2.79 -10.53 15.38
N GLY A 166 -1.52 -10.11 15.38
CA GLY A 166 -1.11 -8.73 15.58
C GLY A 166 -1.24 -8.19 17.00
N THR A 167 -1.16 -9.05 18.01
CA THR A 167 -1.12 -8.66 19.42
C THR A 167 0.20 -7.96 19.78
N GLY A 168 0.26 -7.40 20.99
CA GLY A 168 1.44 -6.71 21.48
C GLY A 168 1.48 -5.23 21.15
N SER A 169 2.67 -4.69 20.94
CA SER A 169 2.88 -3.26 20.71
C SER A 169 2.39 -2.82 19.33
N SER A 170 1.78 -1.63 19.24
CA SER A 170 1.39 -1.04 17.95
C SER A 170 2.63 -0.67 17.13
N ARG A 171 2.93 -1.47 16.11
CA ARG A 171 4.10 -1.26 15.24
C ARG A 171 3.69 -1.31 13.77
N LYS A 172 3.78 -0.17 13.10
CA LYS A 172 3.64 -0.12 11.62
C LYS A 172 4.69 -0.98 10.92
N SER A 173 5.87 -1.16 11.53
CA SER A 173 6.91 -2.04 10.99
C SER A 173 6.49 -3.51 10.91
N ALA A 174 5.63 -3.99 11.82
CA ALA A 174 5.07 -5.34 11.74
C ALA A 174 4.24 -5.53 10.46
N THR A 175 3.32 -4.61 10.20
CA THR A 175 2.56 -4.59 8.93
C THR A 175 3.48 -4.49 7.72
N ASN A 176 4.44 -3.58 7.73
CA ASN A 176 5.39 -3.43 6.63
C ASN A 176 6.20 -4.70 6.37
N SER A 177 6.61 -5.43 7.43
CA SER A 177 7.31 -6.72 7.28
C SER A 177 6.42 -7.77 6.60
N VAL A 178 5.17 -7.89 7.03
CA VAL A 178 4.20 -8.79 6.38
C VAL A 178 4.03 -8.43 4.92
N LEU A 179 3.73 -7.16 4.63
CA LEU A 179 3.49 -6.71 3.25
C LEU A 179 4.73 -6.83 2.37
N TRP A 180 5.94 -6.71 2.92
CA TRP A 180 7.15 -6.95 2.16
C TRP A 180 7.18 -8.35 1.53
N HIS A 181 6.64 -9.33 2.24
CA HIS A 181 6.62 -10.72 1.79
C HIS A 181 5.37 -11.10 0.98
N ILE A 182 4.20 -10.57 1.32
CA ILE A 182 2.93 -10.97 0.69
C ILE A 182 2.22 -9.87 -0.11
N GLY A 183 2.69 -8.63 -0.02
CA GLY A 183 2.10 -7.49 -0.72
C GLY A 183 2.65 -7.29 -2.13
N GLU A 184 2.11 -6.28 -2.80
CA GLU A 184 2.42 -5.87 -4.16
C GLU A 184 3.31 -4.62 -4.18
N ASP A 185 4.05 -4.46 -5.27
CA ASP A 185 4.92 -3.30 -5.47
C ASP A 185 4.07 -2.03 -5.67
N ILE A 186 4.51 -0.95 -5.03
CA ILE A 186 3.96 0.39 -5.28
C ILE A 186 4.80 1.02 -6.39
N PRO A 187 4.18 1.46 -7.51
CA PRO A 187 4.91 2.08 -8.60
C PRO A 187 5.84 3.20 -8.11
N PHE A 188 7.10 3.16 -8.53
CA PHE A 188 8.16 4.13 -8.18
C PHE A 188 8.58 4.16 -6.69
N ILE A 189 8.15 3.21 -5.87
CA ILE A 189 8.52 3.11 -4.45
C ILE A 189 9.14 1.73 -4.19
N PRO A 190 10.45 1.58 -4.36
CA PRO A 190 11.11 0.27 -4.36
C PRO A 190 11.26 -0.37 -2.97
N ASN A 191 11.06 0.39 -1.89
CA ASN A 191 11.32 -0.05 -0.52
C ASN A 191 10.06 -0.22 0.34
N LYS A 192 8.88 -0.21 -0.28
CA LYS A 192 7.60 -0.40 0.41
C LYS A 192 6.62 -1.14 -0.50
N LYS A 193 5.75 -1.94 0.11
CA LYS A 193 4.65 -2.64 -0.58
C LYS A 193 3.31 -2.30 0.02
N THR A 194 2.25 -2.63 -0.69
CA THR A 194 0.84 -2.43 -0.31
C THR A 194 0.03 -3.70 -0.58
N GLY A 195 -1.23 -3.73 -0.22
CA GLY A 195 -2.11 -4.86 -0.50
C GLY A 195 -1.90 -6.04 0.45
N GLY A 196 -1.90 -7.25 -0.10
CA GLY A 196 -1.81 -8.48 0.67
C GLY A 196 -3.13 -8.90 1.31
N ILE A 197 -3.16 -10.11 1.86
CA ILE A 197 -4.34 -10.69 2.51
C ILE A 197 -3.93 -11.22 3.89
N CYS A 198 -4.68 -10.86 4.93
CA CYS A 198 -4.50 -11.36 6.28
C CYS A 198 -5.83 -11.90 6.81
N ILE A 199 -5.85 -13.14 7.31
CA ILE A 199 -7.04 -13.78 7.86
C ILE A 199 -6.69 -14.26 9.27
N GLY A 200 -7.46 -13.83 10.26
CA GLY A 200 -7.34 -14.29 11.65
C GLY A 200 -8.66 -14.85 12.15
N GLU A 201 -8.63 -15.80 13.08
CA GLU A 201 -9.81 -16.06 13.88
C GLU A 201 -10.13 -14.80 14.71
N LYS A 202 -9.07 -14.14 15.21
CA LYS A 202 -9.10 -12.82 15.81
C LYS A 202 -7.93 -11.96 15.32
N VAL A 203 -8.20 -10.68 15.07
CA VAL A 203 -7.16 -9.71 14.73
C VAL A 203 -7.19 -8.56 15.72
N ALA A 204 -6.05 -8.27 16.35
CA ALA A 204 -5.97 -7.16 17.30
C ALA A 204 -6.36 -5.84 16.61
N PRO A 205 -7.24 -4.99 17.22
CA PRO A 205 -7.85 -3.84 16.55
C PRO A 205 -6.85 -2.87 15.93
N ILE A 206 -5.74 -2.59 16.61
CA ILE A 206 -4.71 -1.69 16.10
C ILE A 206 -3.99 -2.31 14.89
N SER A 207 -3.74 -3.61 14.92
CA SER A 207 -3.14 -4.33 13.80
C SER A 207 -4.09 -4.36 12.60
N PHE A 208 -5.37 -4.60 12.84
CA PHE A 208 -6.42 -4.56 11.83
C PHE A 208 -6.41 -3.22 11.09
N ASN A 209 -6.56 -2.12 11.82
CA ASN A 209 -6.58 -0.77 11.24
C ASN A 209 -5.27 -0.44 10.51
N THR A 210 -4.10 -0.82 11.06
CA THR A 210 -2.81 -0.54 10.43
C THR A 210 -2.63 -1.31 9.12
N MET A 211 -3.14 -2.53 9.03
CA MET A 211 -3.15 -3.33 7.81
C MET A 211 -4.11 -2.74 6.77
N GLU A 212 -5.33 -2.36 7.15
CA GLU A 212 -6.27 -1.68 6.26
C GLU A 212 -5.68 -0.38 5.70
N ASP A 213 -5.08 0.47 6.55
CA ASP A 213 -4.39 1.70 6.13
C ASP A 213 -3.27 1.45 5.11
N SER A 214 -2.73 0.24 5.10
CA SER A 214 -1.69 -0.20 4.17
C SER A 214 -2.25 -0.88 2.91
N GLY A 215 -3.59 -0.93 2.76
CA GLY A 215 -4.29 -1.55 1.64
C GLY A 215 -4.45 -3.06 1.74
N THR A 216 -4.15 -3.66 2.89
CA THR A 216 -4.33 -5.10 3.12
C THR A 216 -5.80 -5.44 3.24
N LEU A 217 -6.23 -6.53 2.62
CA LEU A 217 -7.52 -7.14 2.89
C LEU A 217 -7.43 -7.94 4.19
N VAL A 218 -8.13 -7.48 5.22
CA VAL A 218 -8.11 -8.10 6.55
C VAL A 218 -9.47 -8.71 6.83
N PHE A 219 -9.47 -9.98 7.24
CA PHE A 219 -10.70 -10.72 7.56
C PHE A 219 -10.58 -11.40 8.92
N GLU A 220 -11.70 -11.44 9.66
CA GLU A 220 -11.88 -12.37 10.77
C GLU A 220 -12.79 -13.51 10.30
N ALA A 221 -12.30 -14.75 10.41
CA ALA A 221 -13.00 -15.96 9.99
C ALA A 221 -12.54 -17.17 10.82
N ASP A 222 -13.33 -18.24 10.82
CA ASP A 222 -12.91 -19.54 11.35
C ASP A 222 -11.76 -20.09 10.50
N VAL A 223 -10.62 -20.28 11.12
CA VAL A 223 -9.37 -20.74 10.46
C VAL A 223 -8.89 -22.11 10.95
N GLU A 224 -9.68 -22.78 11.81
CA GLU A 224 -9.29 -24.04 12.47
C GLU A 224 -8.92 -25.12 11.44
N ASN A 225 -9.72 -25.24 10.38
CA ASN A 225 -9.55 -26.26 9.35
C ASN A 225 -8.65 -25.85 8.17
N LEU A 226 -8.06 -24.66 8.21
CA LEU A 226 -7.16 -24.17 7.17
C LEU A 226 -5.73 -24.62 7.45
N ASN A 227 -5.06 -25.16 6.43
CA ASN A 227 -3.70 -25.67 6.53
C ASN A 227 -2.72 -24.90 5.67
N MET A 228 -1.43 -25.04 5.96
CA MET A 228 -0.35 -24.50 5.16
C MET A 228 -0.45 -24.99 3.71
N GLY A 229 -0.48 -24.08 2.75
CA GLY A 229 -0.53 -24.37 1.33
C GLY A 229 -1.90 -24.73 0.75
N ASP A 230 -2.97 -24.71 1.56
CA ASP A 230 -4.34 -24.81 1.06
C ASP A 230 -4.66 -23.62 0.14
N VAL A 231 -5.51 -23.85 -0.84
CA VAL A 231 -6.04 -22.80 -1.71
C VAL A 231 -7.48 -22.55 -1.36
N ILE A 232 -7.81 -21.29 -1.06
CA ILE A 232 -9.16 -20.85 -0.72
C ILE A 232 -9.65 -19.78 -1.68
N SER A 233 -10.97 -19.60 -1.73
CA SER A 233 -11.63 -18.55 -2.49
C SER A 233 -12.37 -17.63 -1.54
N ILE A 234 -12.07 -16.34 -1.63
CA ILE A 234 -12.73 -15.29 -0.87
C ILE A 234 -13.75 -14.62 -1.76
N PHE A 235 -14.96 -14.44 -1.28
CA PHE A 235 -16.06 -13.73 -1.95
C PHE A 235 -16.43 -12.47 -1.16
N PRO A 236 -15.72 -11.34 -1.40
CA PRO A 236 -15.83 -10.15 -0.54
C PRO A 236 -17.26 -9.60 -0.43
N ALA A 237 -17.99 -9.56 -1.54
CA ALA A 237 -19.38 -9.07 -1.56
C ALA A 237 -20.36 -9.96 -0.78
N LYS A 238 -20.02 -11.24 -0.56
CA LYS A 238 -20.85 -12.18 0.19
C LYS A 238 -20.42 -12.34 1.64
N GLY A 239 -19.17 -11.93 1.97
CA GLY A 239 -18.56 -12.20 3.28
C GLY A 239 -18.28 -13.68 3.50
N GLU A 240 -17.92 -14.43 2.44
CA GLU A 240 -17.68 -15.86 2.48
C GLU A 240 -16.20 -16.16 2.14
N ILE A 241 -15.65 -17.17 2.79
CA ILE A 241 -14.33 -17.77 2.53
C ILE A 241 -14.50 -19.28 2.35
#